data_0080e6eaca92e7b7139550762fe5789f
#
_entry.id   0080e6eaca92e7b7139550762fe5789f
#
_cell.length_a   1.000
_cell.length_b   1.000
_cell.length_c   1.000
_cell.angle_alpha   90.00
_cell.angle_beta   90.00
_cell.angle_gamma   90.00
#
_symmetry.space_group_name_H-M   'P 1'
#
loop_
_entity.id
_entity.type
_entity.pdbx_description
1 polymer ?
#
loop_
_entity_poly.entity_id
_entity_poly.type
_entity_poly.pdbx_seq_one_letter_code
_entity_poly.pdbx_strand_id
1 'polypeptide(L)'
;IVAGTILGRSVAFSCLGMFKSVISLEVVEQEVAVKDLPVELDGLRIAQLSDLHVSSVFTRDRVEEIVERTNALKPDLIALTGDFVDGTPQKRGYDLEPLKNLKAKYGVFGIEGNHEHYVDYDGWMRFMPTLGMTWLKNASASVQINGKTVSVIGLTDPMAQRYGRELPDIEKASANVPAQTSLRLLLSHQPK
;
A
#
# COMPACT_ATOMS: atom_id res chain seq x y z
N ILE A 1 3.81 -43.69 20.15
CA ILE A 1 3.57 -42.57 21.08
C ILE A 1 4.36 -41.34 20.64
N VAL A 2 5.65 -41.46 20.28
CA VAL A 2 6.50 -40.31 19.89
C VAL A 2 6.00 -39.63 18.60
N ALA A 3 5.60 -40.37 17.57
CA ALA A 3 5.11 -39.83 16.29
C ALA A 3 3.82 -39.00 16.45
N GLY A 4 2.89 -39.49 17.29
CA GLY A 4 1.65 -38.78 17.57
C GLY A 4 1.85 -37.44 18.30
N THR A 5 2.85 -37.38 19.19
CA THR A 5 3.20 -36.17 19.95
C THR A 5 3.87 -35.10 19.05
N ILE A 6 4.70 -35.52 18.08
CA ILE A 6 5.35 -34.64 17.14
C ILE A 6 4.30 -34.05 16.18
N LEU A 7 3.41 -34.88 15.62
CA LEU A 7 2.35 -34.47 14.75
C LEU A 7 1.39 -33.48 15.43
N GLY A 8 0.97 -33.78 16.66
CA GLY A 8 0.09 -32.90 17.43
C GLY A 8 0.73 -31.55 17.74
N ARG A 9 2.02 -31.51 18.09
CA ARG A 9 2.75 -30.24 18.28
C ARG A 9 2.91 -29.44 17.00
N SER A 10 3.25 -30.10 15.89
CA SER A 10 3.39 -29.43 14.60
C SER A 10 2.07 -28.81 14.14
N VAL A 11 0.95 -29.50 14.27
CA VAL A 11 -0.38 -28.97 13.96
C VAL A 11 -0.73 -27.81 14.90
N ALA A 12 -0.48 -27.93 16.20
CA ALA A 12 -0.73 -26.85 17.16
C ALA A 12 0.11 -25.59 16.86
N PHE A 13 1.40 -25.75 16.54
CA PHE A 13 2.27 -24.62 16.14
C PHE A 13 1.84 -24.01 14.82
N SER A 14 1.42 -24.81 13.83
CA SER A 14 0.89 -24.31 12.56
C SER A 14 -0.42 -23.55 12.76
N CYS A 15 -1.33 -24.06 13.56
CA CYS A 15 -2.58 -23.37 13.92
C CYS A 15 -2.32 -22.07 14.69
N LEU A 16 -1.39 -22.07 15.65
CA LEU A 16 -0.98 -20.87 16.39
C LEU A 16 -0.30 -19.83 15.49
N GLY A 17 0.54 -20.28 14.54
CA GLY A 17 1.17 -19.42 13.55
C GLY A 17 0.14 -18.78 12.61
N MET A 18 -0.76 -19.59 12.05
CA MET A 18 -1.89 -19.08 11.25
C MET A 18 -2.80 -18.15 12.06
N PHE A 19 -3.11 -18.50 13.30
CA PHE A 19 -3.94 -17.70 14.19
C PHE A 19 -3.29 -16.33 14.48
N LYS A 20 -1.99 -16.29 14.74
CA LYS A 20 -1.25 -15.03 14.95
C LYS A 20 -1.16 -14.19 13.68
N SER A 21 -0.86 -14.78 12.54
CA SER A 21 -0.73 -14.05 11.27
C SER A 21 -2.06 -13.48 10.76
N VAL A 22 -3.19 -14.15 11.08
CA VAL A 22 -4.52 -13.70 10.67
C VAL A 22 -5.16 -12.74 11.68
N ILE A 23 -4.75 -12.76 12.96
CA ILE A 23 -5.47 -12.08 14.06
C ILE A 23 -4.78 -10.81 14.56
N SER A 24 -3.46 -10.67 14.49
CA SER A 24 -2.81 -9.48 15.03
C SER A 24 -2.34 -8.53 13.94
N LEU A 25 -3.10 -7.46 13.71
CA LEU A 25 -2.59 -6.29 13.02
C LEU A 25 -1.70 -5.52 14.00
N GLU A 26 -0.46 -5.29 13.63
CA GLU A 26 0.49 -4.51 14.41
C GLU A 26 0.74 -3.17 13.73
N VAL A 27 0.75 -2.10 14.51
CA VAL A 27 1.17 -0.78 14.06
C VAL A 27 2.64 -0.62 14.45
N VAL A 28 3.51 -0.50 13.47
CA VAL A 28 4.93 -0.22 13.68
C VAL A 28 5.15 1.26 13.40
N GLU A 29 5.62 1.99 14.41
CA GLU A 29 6.02 3.38 14.25
C GLU A 29 7.52 3.46 14.00
N GLN A 30 7.90 4.20 12.97
CA GLN A 30 9.29 4.44 12.61
C GLN A 30 9.51 5.93 12.39
N GLU A 31 10.48 6.50 13.08
CA GLU A 31 10.91 7.87 12.85
C GLU A 31 12.03 7.89 11.79
N VAL A 32 11.88 8.76 10.80
CA VAL A 32 12.81 8.91 9.68
C VAL A 32 13.36 10.33 9.68
N ALA A 33 14.65 10.47 9.98
CA ALA A 33 15.35 11.75 9.87
C ALA A 33 15.66 12.06 8.40
N VAL A 34 15.12 13.18 7.89
CA VAL A 34 15.36 13.65 6.53
C VAL A 34 16.27 14.87 6.59
N LYS A 35 17.42 14.80 5.91
CA LYS A 35 18.38 15.90 5.86
C LYS A 35 17.74 17.12 5.21
N ASP A 36 17.97 18.30 5.79
CA ASP A 36 17.52 19.60 5.28
C ASP A 36 15.98 19.70 5.12
N LEU A 37 15.22 18.88 5.87
CA LEU A 37 13.77 18.96 5.88
C LEU A 37 13.31 20.31 6.44
N PRO A 38 12.44 21.07 5.72
CA PRO A 38 11.85 22.29 6.28
C PRO A 38 11.09 22.01 7.58
N VAL A 39 11.24 22.90 8.57
CA VAL A 39 10.59 22.76 9.89
C VAL A 39 9.07 22.64 9.79
N GLU A 40 8.45 23.20 8.76
CA GLU A 40 7.01 23.12 8.49
C GLU A 40 6.55 21.70 8.13
N LEU A 41 7.48 20.79 7.78
CA LEU A 41 7.22 19.39 7.49
C LEU A 41 7.68 18.47 8.62
N ASP A 42 8.29 19.00 9.67
CA ASP A 42 8.68 18.22 10.84
C ASP A 42 7.44 17.61 11.51
N GLY A 43 7.54 16.33 11.90
CA GLY A 43 6.42 15.60 12.48
C GLY A 43 5.35 15.16 11.47
N LEU A 44 5.60 15.24 10.14
CA LEU A 44 4.67 14.75 9.11
C LEU A 44 4.43 13.23 9.30
N ARG A 45 3.17 12.84 9.46
CA ARG A 45 2.77 11.46 9.69
C ARG A 45 2.30 10.79 8.40
N ILE A 46 2.99 9.74 7.99
CA ILE A 46 2.65 8.96 6.80
C ILE A 46 2.30 7.54 7.24
N ALA A 47 1.08 7.10 6.95
CA ALA A 47 0.70 5.71 7.14
C ALA A 47 0.99 4.94 5.84
N GLN A 48 1.74 3.85 5.94
CA GLN A 48 1.97 2.93 4.84
C GLN A 48 1.14 1.67 5.04
N LEU A 49 0.42 1.26 4.01
CA LEU A 49 -0.26 -0.02 3.90
C LEU A 49 0.31 -0.76 2.69
N SER A 50 0.72 -2.00 2.88
CA SER A 50 1.31 -2.83 1.84
C SER A 50 0.87 -4.28 1.99
N ASP A 51 0.88 -5.05 0.90
CA ASP A 51 0.76 -6.49 0.92
C ASP A 51 -0.51 -6.99 1.65
N LEU A 52 -1.65 -6.39 1.36
CA LEU A 52 -2.93 -6.75 1.98
C LEU A 52 -3.36 -8.17 1.58
N HIS A 53 -3.06 -8.59 0.34
CA HIS A 53 -3.38 -9.91 -0.19
C HIS A 53 -4.81 -10.35 0.13
N VAL A 54 -5.77 -9.47 -0.14
CA VAL A 54 -7.18 -9.76 0.05
C VAL A 54 -7.57 -11.00 -0.73
N SER A 55 -8.06 -12.00 -0.03
CA SER A 55 -8.27 -13.35 -0.54
C SER A 55 -9.51 -13.99 0.09
N SER A 56 -9.67 -15.29 -0.02
CA SER A 56 -10.74 -16.03 0.68
C SER A 56 -10.51 -16.13 2.19
N VAL A 57 -9.29 -15.85 2.66
CA VAL A 57 -8.92 -15.90 4.09
C VAL A 57 -8.84 -14.50 4.68
N PHE A 58 -8.35 -13.54 3.91
CA PHE A 58 -8.24 -12.15 4.30
C PHE A 58 -9.36 -11.36 3.62
N THR A 59 -10.49 -11.23 4.27
CA THR A 59 -11.73 -10.73 3.71
C THR A 59 -12.01 -9.26 4.07
N ARG A 60 -13.15 -8.76 3.63
CA ARG A 60 -13.64 -7.41 3.87
C ARG A 60 -13.52 -6.94 5.32
N ASP A 61 -13.90 -7.77 6.29
CA ASP A 61 -13.90 -7.39 7.71
C ASP A 61 -12.49 -6.98 8.17
N ARG A 62 -11.46 -7.65 7.65
CA ARG A 62 -10.06 -7.31 7.95
C ARG A 62 -9.64 -6.00 7.29
N VAL A 63 -10.11 -5.74 6.07
CA VAL A 63 -9.86 -4.45 5.39
C VAL A 63 -10.56 -3.32 6.17
N GLU A 64 -11.77 -3.55 6.67
CA GLU A 64 -12.48 -2.59 7.54
C GLU A 64 -11.68 -2.30 8.81
N GLU A 65 -11.18 -3.33 9.49
CA GLU A 65 -10.31 -3.16 10.68
C GLU A 65 -9.04 -2.35 10.37
N ILE A 66 -8.37 -2.63 9.24
CA ILE A 66 -7.19 -1.88 8.80
C ILE A 66 -7.54 -0.41 8.60
N VAL A 67 -8.64 -0.13 7.92
CA VAL A 67 -9.11 1.22 7.64
C VAL A 67 -9.40 1.97 8.94
N GLU A 68 -10.13 1.35 9.88
CA GLU A 68 -10.43 1.95 11.18
C GLU A 68 -9.16 2.28 11.96
N ARG A 69 -8.23 1.33 12.06
CA ARG A 69 -6.94 1.52 12.76
C ARG A 69 -6.11 2.60 12.10
N THR A 70 -6.02 2.60 10.77
CA THR A 70 -5.27 3.61 10.03
C THR A 70 -5.85 5.00 10.26
N ASN A 71 -7.16 5.13 10.19
CA ASN A 71 -7.85 6.41 10.44
C ASN A 71 -7.66 6.91 11.89
N ALA A 72 -7.60 5.98 12.86
CA ALA A 72 -7.34 6.32 14.27
C ALA A 72 -5.96 6.94 14.48
N LEU A 73 -4.98 6.62 13.64
CA LEU A 73 -3.64 7.23 13.65
C LEU A 73 -3.64 8.69 13.17
N LYS A 74 -4.70 9.15 12.52
CA LYS A 74 -4.85 10.50 11.95
C LYS A 74 -3.65 10.88 11.07
N PRO A 75 -3.31 10.09 10.06
CA PRO A 75 -2.18 10.35 9.20
C PRO A 75 -2.38 11.62 8.37
N ASP A 76 -1.29 12.30 8.05
CA ASP A 76 -1.28 13.42 7.10
C ASP A 76 -1.38 12.92 5.65
N LEU A 77 -0.69 11.82 5.36
CA LEU A 77 -0.70 11.12 4.06
C LEU A 77 -0.89 9.62 4.29
N ILE A 78 -1.50 8.94 3.33
CA ILE A 78 -1.54 7.47 3.28
C ILE A 78 -0.89 7.01 1.98
N ALA A 79 0.06 6.08 2.07
CA ALA A 79 0.71 5.41 0.96
C ALA A 79 0.29 3.93 0.92
N LEU A 80 -0.30 3.51 -0.18
CA LEU A 80 -0.70 2.14 -0.47
C LEU A 80 0.29 1.57 -1.49
N THR A 81 1.15 0.64 -1.07
CA THR A 81 2.33 0.26 -1.83
C THR A 81 2.24 -1.11 -2.51
N GLY A 82 1.04 -1.46 -2.99
CA GLY A 82 0.84 -2.64 -3.87
C GLY A 82 0.48 -3.92 -3.16
N ASP A 83 0.26 -4.96 -3.96
CA ASP A 83 -0.15 -6.31 -3.54
C ASP A 83 -1.44 -6.29 -2.69
N PHE A 84 -2.47 -5.64 -3.24
CA PHE A 84 -3.74 -5.52 -2.54
C PHE A 84 -4.52 -6.82 -2.50
N VAL A 85 -4.34 -7.71 -3.50
CA VAL A 85 -5.34 -8.71 -3.77
C VAL A 85 -4.82 -9.97 -4.44
N ASP A 86 -5.45 -11.10 -4.07
CA ASP A 86 -5.32 -12.39 -4.73
C ASP A 86 -6.65 -12.77 -5.41
N GLY A 87 -6.77 -12.51 -6.73
CA GLY A 87 -7.96 -12.84 -7.53
C GLY A 87 -8.39 -11.73 -8.48
N THR A 88 -9.62 -11.79 -8.97
CA THR A 88 -10.18 -10.84 -9.93
C THR A 88 -11.01 -9.76 -9.25
N PRO A 89 -11.22 -8.57 -9.87
CA PRO A 89 -12.09 -7.53 -9.34
C PRO A 89 -13.52 -8.00 -9.09
N GLN A 90 -14.04 -8.88 -9.93
CA GLN A 90 -15.39 -9.43 -9.77
C GLN A 90 -15.55 -10.27 -8.50
N LYS A 91 -14.47 -10.92 -8.07
CA LYS A 91 -14.47 -11.79 -6.88
C LYS A 91 -14.07 -11.04 -5.61
N ARG A 92 -13.18 -10.06 -5.71
CA ARG A 92 -12.52 -9.42 -4.57
C ARG A 92 -12.75 -7.92 -4.46
N GLY A 93 -13.34 -7.29 -5.47
CA GLY A 93 -13.59 -5.85 -5.44
C GLY A 93 -14.43 -5.43 -4.25
N TYR A 94 -15.46 -6.21 -3.90
CA TYR A 94 -16.29 -5.97 -2.70
C TYR A 94 -15.48 -5.98 -1.41
N ASP A 95 -14.49 -6.87 -1.30
CA ASP A 95 -13.64 -6.96 -0.10
C ASP A 95 -12.69 -5.76 0.04
N LEU A 96 -12.31 -5.10 -1.07
CA LEU A 96 -11.47 -3.90 -1.08
C LEU A 96 -12.23 -2.58 -0.93
N GLU A 97 -13.54 -2.57 -1.11
CA GLU A 97 -14.33 -1.33 -1.02
C GLU A 97 -14.13 -0.52 0.27
N PRO A 98 -13.88 -1.10 1.46
CA PRO A 98 -13.65 -0.32 2.66
C PRO A 98 -12.48 0.66 2.55
N LEU A 99 -11.50 0.44 1.64
CA LEU A 99 -10.40 1.38 1.39
C LEU A 99 -10.90 2.77 0.97
N LYS A 100 -12.12 2.91 0.43
CA LYS A 100 -12.77 4.20 0.15
C LYS A 100 -12.91 5.09 1.40
N ASN A 101 -12.91 4.48 2.59
CA ASN A 101 -13.09 5.15 3.86
C ASN A 101 -11.77 5.57 4.52
N LEU A 102 -10.63 5.35 3.87
CA LEU A 102 -9.34 5.87 4.34
C LEU A 102 -9.35 7.39 4.37
N LYS A 103 -8.85 7.96 5.47
CA LYS A 103 -8.86 9.40 5.72
C LYS A 103 -7.45 9.89 6.01
N ALA A 104 -6.94 10.74 5.15
CA ALA A 104 -5.69 11.45 5.35
C ALA A 104 -5.90 12.93 5.01
N LYS A 105 -5.23 13.81 5.76
CA LYS A 105 -5.41 15.27 5.62
C LYS A 105 -5.03 15.77 4.22
N TYR A 106 -3.99 15.18 3.61
CA TYR A 106 -3.45 15.63 2.34
C TYR A 106 -3.55 14.59 1.22
N GLY A 107 -4.20 13.45 1.48
CA GLY A 107 -4.56 12.49 0.44
C GLY A 107 -4.07 11.07 0.66
N VAL A 108 -4.65 10.19 -0.14
CA VAL A 108 -4.35 8.76 -0.20
C VAL A 108 -3.75 8.48 -1.58
N PHE A 109 -2.59 7.85 -1.62
CA PHE A 109 -1.85 7.56 -2.84
C PHE A 109 -1.60 6.07 -2.95
N GLY A 110 -1.78 5.51 -4.14
CA GLY A 110 -1.60 4.07 -4.36
C GLY A 110 -0.76 3.78 -5.60
N ILE A 111 -0.03 2.70 -5.53
CA ILE A 111 0.72 2.10 -6.65
C ILE A 111 0.37 0.62 -6.76
N GLU A 112 0.64 0.02 -7.91
CA GLU A 112 0.54 -1.43 -8.10
C GLU A 112 1.69 -2.18 -7.44
N GLY A 113 1.45 -3.45 -7.08
CA GLY A 113 2.48 -4.44 -6.80
C GLY A 113 2.52 -5.53 -7.87
N ASN A 114 3.21 -6.62 -7.59
CA ASN A 114 3.31 -7.73 -8.56
C ASN A 114 2.03 -8.57 -8.64
N HIS A 115 1.23 -8.67 -7.58
CA HIS A 115 0.01 -9.48 -7.58
C HIS A 115 -1.08 -8.90 -8.49
N GLU A 116 -1.16 -7.61 -8.65
CA GLU A 116 -2.07 -6.98 -9.60
C GLU A 116 -1.81 -7.41 -11.04
N HIS A 117 -0.57 -7.85 -11.37
CA HIS A 117 -0.22 -8.33 -12.70
C HIS A 117 -0.67 -9.77 -13.00
N TYR A 118 -0.92 -10.59 -11.95
CA TYR A 118 -1.13 -12.05 -12.16
C TYR A 118 -2.51 -12.37 -12.71
N VAL A 119 -3.54 -11.61 -12.30
CA VAL A 119 -4.93 -11.93 -12.67
C VAL A 119 -5.71 -10.66 -12.95
N ASP A 120 -6.23 -10.51 -14.18
CA ASP A 120 -7.09 -9.41 -14.64
C ASP A 120 -6.54 -8.01 -14.32
N TYR A 121 -5.29 -7.77 -14.71
CA TYR A 121 -4.61 -6.49 -14.51
C TYR A 121 -5.44 -5.28 -14.96
N ASP A 122 -5.99 -5.33 -16.18
CA ASP A 122 -6.76 -4.21 -16.71
C ASP A 122 -8.04 -3.96 -15.91
N GLY A 123 -8.63 -5.01 -15.37
CA GLY A 123 -9.74 -4.91 -14.44
C GLY A 123 -9.34 -4.17 -13.16
N TRP A 124 -8.19 -4.52 -12.59
CA TRP A 124 -7.66 -3.84 -11.40
C TRP A 124 -7.28 -2.39 -11.66
N MET A 125 -6.64 -2.10 -12.79
CA MET A 125 -6.27 -0.72 -13.15
C MET A 125 -7.49 0.19 -13.36
N ARG A 126 -8.64 -0.37 -13.74
CA ARG A 126 -9.92 0.37 -13.77
C ARG A 126 -10.57 0.48 -12.39
N PHE A 127 -10.41 -0.54 -11.54
CA PHE A 127 -11.07 -0.62 -10.24
C PHE A 127 -10.38 0.25 -9.18
N MET A 128 -9.05 0.16 -9.04
CA MET A 128 -8.31 0.83 -7.97
C MET A 128 -8.57 2.34 -7.85
N PRO A 129 -8.61 3.12 -8.95
CA PRO A 129 -8.94 4.56 -8.87
C PRO A 129 -10.35 4.82 -8.30
N THR A 130 -11.28 3.87 -8.44
CA THR A 130 -12.65 4.03 -7.91
C THR A 130 -12.72 3.97 -6.39
N LEU A 131 -11.63 3.55 -5.73
CA LEU A 131 -11.50 3.52 -4.28
C LEU A 131 -11.14 4.88 -3.66
N GLY A 132 -11.11 5.96 -4.46
CA GLY A 132 -10.91 7.33 -3.96
C GLY A 132 -9.46 7.70 -3.68
N MET A 133 -8.50 6.84 -4.05
CA MET A 133 -7.07 7.14 -3.95
C MET A 133 -6.53 7.75 -5.25
N THR A 134 -5.47 8.55 -5.14
CA THR A 134 -4.68 8.98 -6.29
C THR A 134 -3.80 7.81 -6.73
N TRP A 135 -4.17 7.16 -7.83
CA TRP A 135 -3.45 6.03 -8.38
C TRP A 135 -2.29 6.51 -9.24
N LEU A 136 -1.07 6.12 -8.88
CA LEU A 136 0.16 6.55 -9.53
C LEU A 136 0.78 5.38 -10.30
N LYS A 137 0.98 5.60 -11.60
CA LYS A 137 1.59 4.63 -12.52
C LYS A 137 2.64 5.35 -13.36
N ASN A 138 3.92 5.27 -12.97
CA ASN A 138 5.00 6.11 -13.48
C ASN A 138 4.55 7.59 -13.55
N ALA A 139 4.00 8.06 -12.45
CA ALA A 139 3.39 9.38 -12.34
C ALA A 139 3.64 9.99 -10.96
N SER A 140 3.43 11.27 -10.83
CA SER A 140 3.50 11.99 -9.56
C SER A 140 2.30 12.87 -9.33
N ALA A 141 2.02 13.11 -8.04
CA ALA A 141 1.06 14.12 -7.59
C ALA A 141 1.71 14.95 -6.49
N SER A 142 1.38 16.24 -6.44
CA SER A 142 1.93 17.16 -5.44
C SER A 142 0.84 17.78 -4.60
N VAL A 143 1.11 17.93 -3.31
CA VAL A 143 0.22 18.53 -2.33
C VAL A 143 0.94 19.65 -1.57
N GLN A 144 0.15 20.61 -1.06
CA GLN A 144 0.68 21.69 -0.22
C GLN A 144 0.47 21.36 1.24
N ILE A 145 1.56 21.29 2.00
CA ILE A 145 1.57 21.01 3.44
C ILE A 145 2.26 22.17 4.13
N ASN A 146 1.50 22.93 4.93
CA ASN A 146 2.02 24.09 5.66
C ASN A 146 2.84 25.07 4.78
N GLY A 147 2.39 25.29 3.52
CA GLY A 147 3.06 26.16 2.57
C GLY A 147 4.27 25.56 1.84
N LYS A 148 4.58 24.28 2.07
CA LYS A 148 5.64 23.54 1.40
C LYS A 148 5.05 22.53 0.42
N THR A 149 5.71 22.35 -0.73
CA THR A 149 5.30 21.34 -1.71
C THR A 149 5.88 20.00 -1.37
N VAL A 150 5.01 19.00 -1.20
CA VAL A 150 5.37 17.59 -1.06
C VAL A 150 4.90 16.85 -2.31
N SER A 151 5.80 16.14 -2.97
CA SER A 151 5.47 15.36 -4.17
C SER A 151 5.55 13.87 -3.87
N VAL A 152 4.48 13.15 -4.19
CA VAL A 152 4.42 11.69 -4.14
C VAL A 152 4.62 11.17 -5.55
N ILE A 153 5.62 10.31 -5.72
CA ILE A 153 6.05 9.76 -7.01
C ILE A 153 5.79 8.25 -6.95
N GLY A 154 5.03 7.71 -7.87
CA GLY A 154 4.68 6.29 -7.90
C GLY A 154 5.25 5.60 -9.14
N LEU A 155 5.91 4.48 -8.92
CA LEU A 155 6.42 3.61 -9.98
C LEU A 155 5.48 2.44 -10.23
N THR A 156 5.52 1.90 -11.46
CA THR A 156 4.99 0.58 -11.79
C THR A 156 5.86 -0.51 -11.16
N ASP A 157 5.34 -1.75 -11.12
CA ASP A 157 6.10 -2.87 -10.60
C ASP A 157 7.01 -3.51 -11.69
N PRO A 158 8.24 -3.97 -11.35
CA PRO A 158 9.11 -4.68 -12.29
C PRO A 158 8.50 -5.94 -12.90
N MET A 159 7.50 -6.57 -12.26
CA MET A 159 6.77 -7.71 -12.82
C MET A 159 6.08 -7.40 -14.15
N ALA A 160 5.81 -6.11 -14.42
CA ALA A 160 5.30 -5.60 -15.69
C ALA A 160 6.07 -6.15 -16.91
N GLN A 161 7.41 -6.35 -16.78
CA GLN A 161 8.27 -6.92 -17.81
C GLN A 161 7.78 -8.27 -18.31
N ARG A 162 7.38 -9.14 -17.39
CA ARG A 162 6.94 -10.51 -17.72
C ARG A 162 5.68 -10.54 -18.58
N TYR A 163 4.89 -9.47 -18.50
CA TYR A 163 3.61 -9.35 -19.19
C TYR A 163 3.63 -8.34 -20.34
N GLY A 164 4.83 -7.85 -20.72
CA GLY A 164 4.97 -6.85 -21.80
C GLY A 164 4.29 -5.51 -21.48
N ARG A 165 4.23 -5.15 -20.21
CA ARG A 165 3.61 -3.91 -19.72
C ARG A 165 4.68 -2.86 -19.43
N GLU A 166 4.24 -1.66 -19.07
CA GLU A 166 5.11 -0.52 -18.78
C GLU A 166 5.99 -0.77 -17.56
N LEU A 167 7.31 -0.70 -17.76
CA LEU A 167 8.32 -0.87 -16.71
C LEU A 167 8.41 0.35 -15.80
N PRO A 168 8.96 0.19 -14.58
CA PRO A 168 9.27 1.33 -13.73
C PRO A 168 10.16 2.34 -14.46
N ASP A 169 9.74 3.60 -14.46
CA ASP A 169 10.43 4.72 -15.12
C ASP A 169 10.40 5.94 -14.20
N ILE A 170 11.52 6.18 -13.51
CA ILE A 170 11.63 7.29 -12.56
C ILE A 170 11.69 8.65 -13.26
N GLU A 171 12.23 8.73 -14.47
CA GLU A 171 12.29 9.97 -15.23
C GLU A 171 10.89 10.41 -15.64
N LYS A 172 10.10 9.48 -16.20
CA LYS A 172 8.70 9.71 -16.53
C LYS A 172 7.88 10.05 -15.30
N ALA A 173 8.02 9.28 -14.22
CA ALA A 173 7.29 9.48 -12.97
C ALA A 173 7.56 10.86 -12.36
N SER A 174 8.78 11.38 -12.51
CA SER A 174 9.22 12.65 -11.95
C SER A 174 9.05 13.85 -12.88
N ALA A 175 8.65 13.65 -14.13
CA ALA A 175 8.61 14.69 -15.15
C ALA A 175 7.76 15.92 -14.76
N ASN A 176 6.71 15.72 -13.97
CA ASN A 176 5.80 16.77 -13.52
C ASN A 176 6.03 17.21 -12.06
N VAL A 177 7.11 16.76 -11.42
CA VAL A 177 7.45 17.18 -10.07
C VAL A 177 7.95 18.62 -10.09
N PRO A 178 7.31 19.54 -9.34
CA PRO A 178 7.75 20.93 -9.31
C PRO A 178 9.19 21.08 -8.81
N ALA A 179 9.97 21.96 -9.43
CA ALA A 179 11.37 22.20 -9.07
C ALA A 179 11.54 22.61 -7.59
N GLN A 180 10.57 23.36 -7.05
CA GLN A 180 10.55 23.84 -5.67
C GLN A 180 10.00 22.80 -4.66
N THR A 181 9.88 21.53 -5.05
CA THR A 181 9.42 20.47 -4.13
C THR A 181 10.37 20.34 -2.94
N SER A 182 9.80 20.48 -1.74
CA SER A 182 10.54 20.42 -0.47
C SER A 182 10.77 18.99 0.03
N LEU A 183 9.85 18.08 -0.29
CA LEU A 183 9.96 16.65 0.05
C LEU A 183 9.43 15.81 -1.11
N ARG A 184 10.21 14.80 -1.49
CA ARG A 184 9.81 13.79 -2.49
C ARG A 184 9.65 12.45 -1.80
N LEU A 185 8.46 11.87 -1.92
CA LEU A 185 8.14 10.52 -1.46
C LEU A 185 8.06 9.61 -2.67
N LEU A 186 8.99 8.68 -2.78
CA LEU A 186 8.99 7.66 -3.83
C LEU A 186 8.28 6.41 -3.33
N LEU A 187 7.23 6.00 -4.03
CA LEU A 187 6.53 4.75 -3.79
C LEU A 187 7.00 3.72 -4.83
N SER A 188 7.51 2.60 -4.34
CA SER A 188 7.90 1.44 -5.14
C SER A 188 7.60 0.18 -4.34
N HIS A 189 6.86 -0.76 -4.93
CA HIS A 189 6.53 -2.01 -4.24
C HIS A 189 7.77 -2.88 -4.04
N GLN A 190 8.62 -3.00 -5.07
CA GLN A 190 9.88 -3.74 -5.02
C GLN A 190 11.07 -2.79 -5.24
N PRO A 191 11.52 -2.06 -4.20
CA PRO A 191 12.71 -1.22 -4.33
C PRO A 191 13.96 -2.10 -4.50
N LYS A 192 14.77 -1.78 -5.52
CA LYS A 192 16.05 -2.46 -5.80
C LYS A 192 17.20 -1.49 -5.60
#